data_6f7d6962bba0afbd0e090d78921799c7
#
_entry.id   6f7d6962bba0afbd0e090d78921799c7
#
_cell.length_a   1.000
_cell.length_b   1.000
_cell.length_c   1.000
_cell.angle_alpha   90.00
_cell.angle_beta   90.00
_cell.angle_gamma   90.00
#
_symmetry.space_group_name_H-M   'P 1'
#
loop_
_entity.id
_entity.type
_entity.pdbx_description
1 polymer ?
#
loop_
_entity_poly.entity_id
_entity_poly.type
_entity_poly.pdbx_seq_one_letter_code
_entity_poly.pdbx_strand_id
1 'polypeptide(L)'
;MKADAAKPAQAFISDIQRCCFDDGDGLRTTVFFKGCNLHCPWCHNPETISARPVLMYAASRCVGCGVCAHNCKSALPLPFGGETDCAAADGCRGCLCPQDALRVSGRKMTLEEIMSTVYEDIPFYRASGGGVTLSGGEPLLWPEMCGRIAKECRKMGIPVLLDTAGCVKREVFAFVAPLTDMVYMDMKLLPKDYEKVCGGACDYEKNLDFLMEKNIPFVLRVPIIPGFSADPGTAEAMAEYAKGKGISTVQLLPFNPLARSKYEQLGRKYPFTEGFMKESELNGILNIWRRFCPGTVLKN
;
A
#
# COMPACT_ATOMS: atom_id res chain seq x y z
N MET A 1 29.44 0.78 32.20
CA MET A 1 28.92 0.30 30.93
C MET A 1 27.87 1.29 30.44
N LYS A 2 28.19 2.11 29.45
CA LYS A 2 27.20 2.98 28.79
C LYS A 2 26.28 2.08 27.98
N ALA A 3 25.00 2.06 28.28
CA ALA A 3 24.03 1.41 27.43
C ALA A 3 24.15 2.06 26.05
N ASP A 4 24.49 1.28 25.02
CA ASP A 4 24.37 1.68 23.63
C ASP A 4 22.92 2.08 23.41
N ALA A 5 22.68 3.38 23.27
CA ALA A 5 21.37 3.88 22.89
C ALA A 5 21.08 3.31 21.50
N ALA A 6 20.26 2.27 21.45
CA ALA A 6 19.84 1.66 20.19
C ALA A 6 19.35 2.79 19.28
N LYS A 7 19.92 2.89 18.06
CA LYS A 7 19.49 3.86 17.06
C LYS A 7 17.96 3.81 16.97
N PRO A 8 17.27 4.96 16.97
CA PRO A 8 15.81 4.97 16.85
C PRO A 8 15.41 4.21 15.60
N ALA A 9 14.43 3.33 15.72
CA ALA A 9 13.93 2.61 14.57
C ALA A 9 13.44 3.62 13.53
N GLN A 10 13.93 3.48 12.30
CA GLN A 10 13.57 4.32 11.18
C GLN A 10 13.03 3.44 10.06
N ALA A 11 12.02 3.96 9.34
CA ALA A 11 11.51 3.33 8.13
C ALA A 11 11.50 4.34 6.98
N PHE A 12 11.56 3.84 5.75
CA PHE A 12 11.28 4.69 4.60
C PHE A 12 9.76 4.79 4.40
N ILE A 13 9.24 6.00 4.51
CA ILE A 13 7.84 6.33 4.30
C ILE A 13 7.70 7.08 2.99
N SER A 14 6.82 6.58 2.11
CA SER A 14 6.52 7.21 0.82
C SER A 14 5.67 8.46 1.02
N ASP A 15 4.63 8.33 1.86
CA ASP A 15 3.67 9.39 2.13
C ASP A 15 2.94 9.11 3.46
N ILE A 16 2.40 10.14 4.09
CA ILE A 16 1.41 10.03 5.17
C ILE A 16 0.19 10.84 4.73
N GLN A 17 -0.88 10.13 4.39
CA GLN A 17 -2.12 10.76 3.96
C GLN A 17 -3.11 10.83 5.12
N ARG A 18 -3.63 12.04 5.34
CA ARG A 18 -4.58 12.33 6.41
C ARG A 18 -6.00 12.35 5.85
N CYS A 19 -6.98 12.07 6.69
CA CYS A 19 -8.40 12.09 6.36
C CYS A 19 -8.77 11.17 5.19
N CYS A 20 -8.15 9.97 5.09
CA CYS A 20 -8.50 8.97 4.10
C CYS A 20 -9.84 8.31 4.45
N PHE A 21 -10.71 8.13 3.43
CA PHE A 21 -12.00 7.46 3.57
C PHE A 21 -12.00 6.03 3.01
N ASP A 22 -11.07 5.73 2.10
CA ASP A 22 -11.06 4.46 1.36
C ASP A 22 -10.17 3.39 2.02
N ASP A 23 -9.37 3.80 3.01
CA ASP A 23 -8.36 2.95 3.64
C ASP A 23 -8.85 2.28 4.94
N GLY A 24 -10.16 2.12 5.11
CA GLY A 24 -10.82 1.51 6.25
C GLY A 24 -12.00 2.34 6.75
N ASP A 25 -12.63 1.88 7.83
CA ASP A 25 -13.79 2.56 8.39
C ASP A 25 -13.39 3.87 9.11
N GLY A 26 -14.24 4.88 8.99
CA GLY A 26 -14.04 6.22 9.56
C GLY A 26 -12.95 7.02 8.83
N LEU A 27 -12.56 8.15 9.43
CA LEU A 27 -11.44 8.97 8.93
C LEU A 27 -10.12 8.37 9.41
N ARG A 28 -9.20 8.13 8.47
CA ARG A 28 -7.94 7.45 8.79
C ARG A 28 -6.72 8.29 8.38
N THR A 29 -5.65 8.09 9.10
CA THR A 29 -4.32 8.51 8.68
C THR A 29 -3.60 7.28 8.14
N THR A 30 -3.31 7.28 6.83
CA THR A 30 -2.65 6.15 6.17
C THR A 30 -1.16 6.42 6.05
N VAL A 31 -0.37 5.54 6.63
CA VAL A 31 1.10 5.55 6.55
C VAL A 31 1.51 4.63 5.41
N PHE A 32 2.00 5.20 4.31
CA PHE A 32 2.46 4.46 3.14
C PHE A 32 3.96 4.16 3.24
N PHE A 33 4.28 2.91 3.52
CA PHE A 33 5.66 2.44 3.57
C PHE A 33 6.28 2.27 2.18
N LYS A 34 7.59 2.43 2.08
CA LYS A 34 8.39 2.13 0.88
C LYS A 34 8.88 0.69 0.91
N GLY A 35 9.03 0.13 -0.28
CA GLY A 35 9.41 -1.26 -0.50
C GLY A 35 8.19 -2.15 -0.69
N CYS A 36 8.24 -2.98 -1.71
CA CYS A 36 7.29 -4.06 -1.94
C CYS A 36 8.05 -5.25 -2.52
N ASN A 37 7.76 -6.43 -2.02
CA ASN A 37 8.32 -7.67 -2.56
C ASN A 37 7.51 -8.23 -3.73
N LEU A 38 6.40 -7.57 -4.10
CA LEU A 38 5.59 -7.89 -5.27
C LEU A 38 5.79 -6.84 -6.37
N HIS A 39 5.65 -7.27 -7.63
CA HIS A 39 5.77 -6.43 -8.82
C HIS A 39 4.51 -6.54 -9.68
N CYS A 40 3.33 -6.34 -9.04
CA CYS A 40 2.04 -6.43 -9.71
C CYS A 40 2.00 -5.51 -10.94
N PRO A 41 1.66 -6.02 -12.14
CA PRO A 41 1.58 -5.19 -13.35
C PRO A 41 0.60 -4.02 -13.24
N TRP A 42 -0.43 -4.18 -12.39
CA TRP A 42 -1.47 -3.17 -12.11
C TRP A 42 -1.21 -2.33 -10.87
N CYS A 43 0.03 -2.28 -10.35
CA CYS A 43 0.32 -1.59 -9.11
C CYS A 43 -0.21 -0.16 -9.12
N HIS A 44 -1.04 0.19 -8.12
CA HIS A 44 -1.59 1.54 -8.00
C HIS A 44 -0.59 2.55 -7.42
N ASN A 45 0.42 2.06 -6.69
CA ASN A 45 1.44 2.85 -6.03
C ASN A 45 2.86 2.46 -6.50
N PRO A 46 3.20 2.58 -7.80
CA PRO A 46 4.48 2.13 -8.35
C PRO A 46 5.69 2.83 -7.72
N GLU A 47 5.49 4.03 -7.16
CA GLU A 47 6.49 4.78 -6.41
C GLU A 47 6.90 4.12 -5.11
N THR A 48 6.08 3.21 -4.58
CA THR A 48 6.36 2.50 -3.33
C THR A 48 7.11 1.18 -3.52
N ILE A 49 7.20 0.65 -4.76
CA ILE A 49 7.83 -0.66 -5.02
C ILE A 49 9.30 -0.67 -4.59
N SER A 50 10.06 0.35 -4.97
CA SER A 50 11.44 0.50 -4.51
C SER A 50 11.48 0.82 -3.01
N ALA A 51 12.37 0.15 -2.28
CA ALA A 51 12.65 0.49 -0.89
C ALA A 51 13.44 1.80 -0.75
N ARG A 52 14.03 2.32 -1.86
CA ARG A 52 14.77 3.57 -1.89
C ARG A 52 13.86 4.73 -2.32
N PRO A 53 14.23 5.98 -2.00
CA PRO A 53 13.54 7.13 -2.56
C PRO A 53 13.58 7.13 -4.08
N VAL A 54 12.50 7.62 -4.70
CA VAL A 54 12.39 7.76 -6.15
C VAL A 54 12.00 9.18 -6.52
N LEU A 55 12.50 9.66 -7.65
CA LEU A 55 12.09 10.94 -8.22
C LEU A 55 10.81 10.74 -9.03
N MET A 56 9.86 11.62 -8.83
CA MET A 56 8.62 11.71 -9.61
C MET A 56 8.57 13.05 -10.33
N TYR A 57 8.44 13.02 -11.65
CA TYR A 57 8.41 14.20 -12.49
C TYR A 57 7.11 14.35 -13.25
N ALA A 58 6.32 15.36 -12.90
CA ALA A 58 5.09 15.74 -13.59
C ALA A 58 5.38 16.79 -14.67
N ALA A 59 5.60 16.37 -15.91
CA ALA A 59 5.93 17.24 -17.02
C ALA A 59 4.90 18.35 -17.25
N SER A 60 3.62 18.08 -17.02
CA SER A 60 2.52 19.04 -17.15
C SER A 60 2.58 20.21 -16.16
N ARG A 61 3.33 20.08 -15.06
CA ARG A 61 3.53 21.14 -14.06
C ARG A 61 4.84 21.90 -14.27
N CYS A 62 5.73 21.39 -15.13
CA CYS A 62 7.05 21.98 -15.32
C CYS A 62 6.98 23.24 -16.18
N VAL A 63 7.45 24.36 -15.64
CA VAL A 63 7.55 25.65 -16.35
C VAL A 63 8.95 25.92 -16.93
N GLY A 64 9.87 24.94 -16.90
CA GLY A 64 11.20 25.05 -17.48
C GLY A 64 12.15 26.00 -16.74
N CYS A 65 11.91 26.37 -15.49
CA CYS A 65 12.68 27.37 -14.76
C CYS A 65 14.13 26.97 -14.40
N GLY A 66 14.51 25.68 -14.54
CA GLY A 66 15.87 25.19 -14.30
C GLY A 66 16.32 25.11 -12.84
N VAL A 67 15.49 25.50 -11.86
CA VAL A 67 15.86 25.56 -10.43
C VAL A 67 16.31 24.20 -9.92
N CYS A 68 15.64 23.11 -10.32
CA CYS A 68 16.00 21.76 -9.91
C CYS A 68 17.39 21.34 -10.41
N ALA A 69 17.73 21.64 -11.64
CA ALA A 69 19.04 21.32 -12.23
C ALA A 69 20.16 22.16 -11.58
N HIS A 70 19.90 23.46 -11.34
CA HIS A 70 20.86 24.35 -10.70
C HIS A 70 21.19 23.95 -9.25
N ASN A 71 20.18 23.50 -8.50
CA ASN A 71 20.32 23.16 -7.08
C ASN A 71 20.69 21.68 -6.84
N CYS A 72 20.71 20.85 -7.87
CA CYS A 72 21.02 19.43 -7.73
C CYS A 72 22.51 19.19 -7.47
N LYS A 73 22.84 18.72 -6.25
CA LYS A 73 24.23 18.38 -5.88
C LYS A 73 24.71 17.05 -6.48
N SER A 74 23.79 16.20 -6.94
CA SER A 74 24.09 14.85 -7.45
C SER A 74 24.31 14.85 -8.98
N ALA A 75 24.32 16.00 -9.64
CA ALA A 75 24.48 16.14 -11.10
C ALA A 75 23.56 15.21 -11.92
N LEU A 76 22.39 14.91 -11.38
CA LEU A 76 21.40 14.09 -12.09
C LEU A 76 20.91 14.85 -13.33
N PRO A 77 20.73 14.15 -14.46
CA PRO A 77 20.17 14.77 -15.66
C PRO A 77 18.67 15.05 -15.44
N LEU A 78 18.37 16.15 -14.74
CA LEU A 78 17.01 16.61 -14.48
C LEU A 78 16.50 17.47 -15.65
N PRO A 79 15.17 17.43 -15.93
CA PRO A 79 14.13 16.76 -15.15
C PRO A 79 13.76 15.39 -15.73
N PHE A 80 13.82 14.34 -14.92
CA PHE A 80 13.19 13.04 -15.25
C PHE A 80 12.83 12.28 -13.97
N GLY A 81 11.91 11.33 -14.08
CA GLY A 81 11.51 10.45 -13.00
C GLY A 81 12.27 9.13 -13.01
N GLY A 82 12.34 8.46 -11.89
CA GLY A 82 12.92 7.12 -11.76
C GLY A 82 13.63 6.86 -10.45
N GLU A 83 14.20 5.66 -10.32
CA GLU A 83 15.05 5.30 -9.20
C GLU A 83 16.38 6.02 -9.33
N THR A 84 16.78 6.68 -8.26
CA THR A 84 18.06 7.37 -8.21
C THR A 84 18.75 7.10 -6.88
N ASP A 85 20.07 6.98 -6.90
CA ASP A 85 20.89 7.03 -5.69
C ASP A 85 21.05 8.49 -5.22
N CYS A 86 20.01 9.29 -5.38
CA CYS A 86 20.03 10.70 -5.02
C CYS A 86 20.23 10.85 -3.51
N ALA A 87 21.18 11.67 -3.10
CA ALA A 87 21.37 12.10 -1.71
C ALA A 87 20.14 12.81 -1.10
N ALA A 88 19.09 13.09 -1.90
CA ALA A 88 17.76 13.50 -1.44
C ALA A 88 17.16 12.49 -0.44
N ALA A 89 17.61 11.23 -0.47
CA ALA A 89 17.28 10.22 0.53
C ALA A 89 17.59 10.68 1.96
N ASP A 90 18.60 11.51 2.15
CA ASP A 90 19.05 11.98 3.46
C ASP A 90 18.71 13.47 3.72
N GLY A 91 17.64 13.98 3.10
CA GLY A 91 17.14 15.33 3.35
C GLY A 91 17.72 16.41 2.44
N CYS A 92 18.31 16.05 1.32
CA CYS A 92 18.69 17.03 0.30
C CYS A 92 17.47 17.80 -0.21
N ARG A 93 17.45 19.12 0.02
CA ARG A 93 16.39 20.03 -0.45
C ARG A 93 16.66 20.58 -1.86
N GLY A 94 17.72 20.11 -2.54
CA GLY A 94 18.12 20.63 -3.84
C GLY A 94 17.12 20.38 -4.97
N CYS A 95 16.23 19.39 -4.80
CA CYS A 95 15.20 19.06 -5.78
C CYS A 95 13.83 19.69 -5.48
N LEU A 96 13.75 20.69 -4.61
CA LEU A 96 12.50 21.40 -4.37
C LEU A 96 12.08 22.16 -5.61
N CYS A 97 11.03 21.70 -6.26
CA CYS A 97 10.43 22.39 -7.39
C CYS A 97 9.36 23.37 -6.89
N PRO A 98 9.43 24.68 -7.22
CA PRO A 98 8.42 25.65 -6.81
C PRO A 98 7.01 25.35 -7.36
N GLN A 99 6.92 24.53 -8.41
CA GLN A 99 5.68 24.14 -9.07
C GLN A 99 5.27 22.70 -8.76
N ASP A 100 5.92 22.02 -7.80
CA ASP A 100 5.72 20.60 -7.51
C ASP A 100 5.79 19.68 -8.75
N ALA A 101 6.48 20.13 -9.80
CA ALA A 101 6.70 19.31 -10.98
C ALA A 101 7.70 18.18 -10.73
N LEU A 102 8.65 18.38 -9.83
CA LEU A 102 9.62 17.37 -9.40
C LEU A 102 9.52 17.20 -7.89
N ARG A 103 9.32 15.96 -7.46
CA ARG A 103 9.24 15.59 -6.05
C ARG A 103 9.96 14.29 -5.76
N VAL A 104 10.41 14.09 -4.54
CA VAL A 104 10.96 12.83 -4.05
C VAL A 104 9.86 12.09 -3.31
N SER A 105 9.58 10.85 -3.71
CA SER A 105 8.75 9.92 -2.95
C SER A 105 9.66 9.02 -2.11
N GLY A 106 9.48 9.10 -0.82
CA GLY A 106 10.22 8.33 0.18
C GLY A 106 11.22 9.16 0.96
N ARG A 107 11.06 9.16 2.28
CA ARG A 107 12.02 9.71 3.23
C ARG A 107 12.14 8.81 4.46
N LYS A 108 13.30 8.78 5.09
CA LYS A 108 13.43 8.13 6.40
C LYS A 108 12.64 8.91 7.43
N MET A 109 11.85 8.21 8.22
CA MET A 109 11.12 8.79 9.33
C MET A 109 11.33 7.95 10.60
N THR A 110 11.41 8.64 11.73
CA THR A 110 11.40 8.03 13.06
C THR A 110 9.97 7.76 13.50
N LEU A 111 9.81 6.95 14.55
CA LEU A 111 8.50 6.72 15.16
C LEU A 111 7.86 8.03 15.62
N GLU A 112 8.66 8.90 16.23
CA GLU A 112 8.20 10.19 16.79
C GLU A 112 7.63 11.10 15.68
N GLU A 113 8.31 11.15 14.51
CA GLU A 113 7.84 11.94 13.37
C GLU A 113 6.51 11.41 12.81
N ILE A 114 6.36 10.08 12.72
CA ILE A 114 5.10 9.45 12.26
C ILE A 114 3.99 9.72 13.27
N MET A 115 4.26 9.46 14.56
CA MET A 115 3.27 9.62 15.61
C MET A 115 2.86 11.08 15.84
N SER A 116 3.74 12.05 15.57
CA SER A 116 3.38 13.46 15.60
C SER A 116 2.17 13.77 14.70
N THR A 117 2.19 13.25 13.45
CA THR A 117 1.05 13.41 12.52
C THR A 117 -0.19 12.67 13.02
N VAL A 118 -0.01 11.45 13.55
CA VAL A 118 -1.12 10.63 14.06
C VAL A 118 -1.82 11.33 15.25
N TYR A 119 -1.06 11.95 16.15
CA TYR A 119 -1.62 12.62 17.31
C TYR A 119 -2.45 13.87 16.95
N GLU A 120 -2.10 14.57 15.90
CA GLU A 120 -2.89 15.71 15.40
C GLU A 120 -4.29 15.27 14.94
N ASP A 121 -4.44 14.01 14.49
CA ASP A 121 -5.69 13.50 13.92
C ASP A 121 -6.59 12.78 14.92
N ILE A 122 -6.19 12.65 16.21
CA ILE A 122 -6.99 12.00 17.24
C ILE A 122 -8.44 12.52 17.33
N PRO A 123 -8.71 13.84 17.24
CA PRO A 123 -10.09 14.32 17.27
C PRO A 123 -10.96 13.74 16.13
N PHE A 124 -10.38 13.58 14.93
CA PHE A 124 -11.07 13.01 13.77
C PHE A 124 -11.33 11.51 13.96
N TYR A 125 -10.38 10.76 14.51
CA TYR A 125 -10.59 9.33 14.80
C TYR A 125 -11.73 9.13 15.80
N ARG A 126 -11.76 9.91 16.88
CA ARG A 126 -12.83 9.84 17.91
C ARG A 126 -14.20 10.19 17.36
N ALA A 127 -14.26 11.15 16.43
CA ALA A 127 -15.53 11.57 15.83
C ALA A 127 -16.09 10.59 14.81
N SER A 128 -15.21 9.84 14.12
CA SER A 128 -15.59 8.99 12.98
C SER A 128 -15.49 7.49 13.24
N GLY A 129 -14.90 7.07 14.36
CA GLY A 129 -14.53 5.68 14.59
C GLY A 129 -13.33 5.21 13.76
N GLY A 130 -12.58 6.14 13.16
CA GLY A 130 -11.39 5.86 12.34
C GLY A 130 -10.14 5.57 13.16
N GLY A 131 -8.96 5.74 12.52
CA GLY A 131 -7.68 5.45 13.17
C GLY A 131 -6.51 5.50 12.19
N VAL A 132 -5.52 4.63 12.40
CA VAL A 132 -4.33 4.55 11.55
C VAL A 132 -4.41 3.34 10.63
N THR A 133 -4.01 3.52 9.36
CA THR A 133 -3.81 2.42 8.41
C THR A 133 -2.34 2.31 8.05
N LEU A 134 -1.78 1.11 8.18
CA LEU A 134 -0.43 0.77 7.75
C LEU A 134 -0.54 0.13 6.37
N SER A 135 -0.07 0.82 5.34
CA SER A 135 -0.20 0.44 3.92
C SER A 135 1.06 0.84 3.13
N GLY A 136 0.97 1.01 1.81
CA GLY A 136 2.06 1.53 0.98
C GLY A 136 2.47 0.60 -0.13
N GLY A 137 3.74 0.14 -0.14
CA GLY A 137 4.18 -1.02 -0.88
C GLY A 137 3.74 -2.28 -0.15
N GLU A 138 4.61 -2.81 0.73
CA GLU A 138 4.25 -3.84 1.69
C GLU A 138 4.75 -3.41 3.09
N PRO A 139 3.84 -3.02 3.99
CA PRO A 139 4.22 -2.52 5.31
C PRO A 139 4.99 -3.54 6.14
N LEU A 140 4.74 -4.83 5.91
CA LEU A 140 5.38 -5.92 6.61
C LEU A 140 6.87 -6.12 6.24
N LEU A 141 7.41 -5.34 5.31
CA LEU A 141 8.86 -5.21 5.13
C LEU A 141 9.51 -4.36 6.24
N TRP A 142 8.69 -3.67 7.05
CA TRP A 142 9.10 -2.84 8.18
C TRP A 142 8.42 -3.30 9.48
N PRO A 143 8.52 -4.59 9.86
CA PRO A 143 7.70 -5.16 10.92
C PRO A 143 7.92 -4.50 12.29
N GLU A 144 9.16 -4.11 12.60
CA GLU A 144 9.47 -3.42 13.87
C GLU A 144 8.78 -2.05 13.95
N MET A 145 8.79 -1.27 12.85
CA MET A 145 8.12 0.03 12.82
C MET A 145 6.61 -0.14 12.91
N CYS A 146 6.03 -1.06 12.14
CA CYS A 146 4.60 -1.39 12.22
C CYS A 146 4.19 -1.78 13.65
N GLY A 147 4.95 -2.66 14.28
CA GLY A 147 4.69 -3.08 15.66
C GLY A 147 4.82 -1.95 16.68
N ARG A 148 5.74 -1.01 16.49
CA ARG A 148 5.88 0.18 17.36
C ARG A 148 4.73 1.14 17.17
N ILE A 149 4.34 1.46 15.94
CA ILE A 149 3.17 2.31 15.66
C ILE A 149 1.91 1.71 16.29
N ALA A 150 1.67 0.40 16.07
CA ALA A 150 0.51 -0.29 16.62
C ALA A 150 0.47 -0.23 18.16
N LYS A 151 1.62 -0.41 18.83
CA LYS A 151 1.72 -0.31 20.29
C LYS A 151 1.46 1.10 20.81
N GLU A 152 1.99 2.14 20.14
CA GLU A 152 1.73 3.53 20.53
C GLU A 152 0.26 3.90 20.31
N CYS A 153 -0.32 3.54 19.18
CA CYS A 153 -1.75 3.74 18.91
C CYS A 153 -2.63 3.05 19.94
N ARG A 154 -2.31 1.81 20.33
CA ARG A 154 -3.05 1.07 21.36
C ARG A 154 -3.05 1.78 22.73
N LYS A 155 -1.93 2.39 23.15
CA LYS A 155 -1.86 3.18 24.39
C LYS A 155 -2.82 4.37 24.39
N MET A 156 -3.11 4.89 23.19
CA MET A 156 -3.99 6.06 23.00
C MET A 156 -5.44 5.67 22.64
N GLY A 157 -5.73 4.36 22.56
CA GLY A 157 -7.04 3.85 22.13
C GLY A 157 -7.35 4.15 20.66
N ILE A 158 -6.31 4.24 19.80
CA ILE A 158 -6.45 4.50 18.36
C ILE A 158 -6.44 3.15 17.63
N PRO A 159 -7.52 2.79 16.89
CA PRO A 159 -7.56 1.56 16.11
C PRO A 159 -6.53 1.55 14.99
N VAL A 160 -5.85 0.41 14.80
CA VAL A 160 -4.87 0.20 13.74
C VAL A 160 -5.36 -0.85 12.76
N LEU A 161 -5.34 -0.51 11.48
CA LEU A 161 -5.61 -1.42 10.36
C LEU A 161 -4.30 -1.72 9.63
N LEU A 162 -4.05 -3.00 9.37
CA LEU A 162 -2.97 -3.46 8.51
C LEU A 162 -3.52 -3.77 7.13
N ASP A 163 -3.06 -3.06 6.11
CA ASP A 163 -3.39 -3.28 4.70
C ASP A 163 -2.20 -3.93 4.00
N THR A 164 -2.32 -5.22 3.65
CA THR A 164 -1.19 -6.04 3.20
C THR A 164 -1.58 -7.01 2.08
N ALA A 165 -0.62 -7.28 1.20
CA ALA A 165 -0.74 -8.39 0.26
C ALA A 165 -0.57 -9.76 0.93
N GLY A 166 -0.15 -9.81 2.18
CA GLY A 166 0.06 -11.05 2.93
C GLY A 166 1.19 -11.95 2.40
N CYS A 167 1.95 -11.50 1.43
CA CYS A 167 3.01 -12.27 0.77
C CYS A 167 4.37 -12.06 1.45
N VAL A 168 4.43 -12.29 2.73
CA VAL A 168 5.66 -12.25 3.54
C VAL A 168 5.83 -13.56 4.30
N LYS A 169 7.01 -13.78 4.87
CA LYS A 169 7.27 -14.93 5.71
C LYS A 169 6.29 -14.98 6.89
N ARG A 170 5.88 -16.18 7.24
CA ARG A 170 4.93 -16.45 8.32
C ARG A 170 5.33 -15.80 9.65
N GLU A 171 6.62 -15.82 10.00
CA GLU A 171 7.12 -15.27 11.26
C GLU A 171 6.92 -13.75 11.33
N VAL A 172 7.14 -13.07 10.21
CA VAL A 172 6.95 -11.62 10.09
C VAL A 172 5.47 -11.25 10.22
N PHE A 173 4.61 -11.99 9.51
CA PHE A 173 3.16 -11.79 9.57
C PHE A 173 2.62 -12.01 10.99
N ALA A 174 3.02 -13.12 11.62
CA ALA A 174 2.62 -13.49 12.97
C ALA A 174 3.11 -12.51 14.05
N PHE A 175 4.18 -11.77 13.78
CA PHE A 175 4.66 -10.74 14.69
C PHE A 175 3.81 -9.47 14.67
N VAL A 176 3.30 -9.05 13.50
CA VAL A 176 2.59 -7.76 13.34
C VAL A 176 1.08 -7.90 13.45
N ALA A 177 0.48 -8.88 12.75
CA ALA A 177 -0.98 -8.99 12.64
C ALA A 177 -1.72 -9.00 13.99
N PRO A 178 -1.25 -9.70 15.05
CA PRO A 178 -1.90 -9.68 16.36
C PRO A 178 -1.82 -8.34 17.11
N LEU A 179 -1.01 -7.40 16.61
CA LEU A 179 -0.88 -6.06 17.20
C LEU A 179 -1.88 -5.06 16.60
N THR A 180 -2.58 -5.45 15.53
CA THR A 180 -3.55 -4.61 14.82
C THR A 180 -4.98 -5.03 15.16
N ASP A 181 -5.94 -4.13 14.97
CA ASP A 181 -7.34 -4.37 15.29
C ASP A 181 -8.09 -4.99 14.11
N MET A 182 -7.59 -4.79 12.90
CA MET A 182 -8.16 -5.29 11.65
C MET A 182 -7.04 -5.55 10.63
N VAL A 183 -7.17 -6.59 9.84
CA VAL A 183 -6.29 -6.84 8.67
C VAL A 183 -7.12 -6.78 7.39
N TYR A 184 -6.73 -5.93 6.46
CA TYR A 184 -7.15 -6.03 5.07
C TYR A 184 -6.13 -6.91 4.35
N MET A 185 -6.59 -8.10 3.94
CA MET A 185 -5.77 -9.12 3.29
C MET A 185 -6.11 -9.14 1.80
N ASP A 186 -5.21 -8.64 0.96
CA ASP A 186 -5.45 -8.60 -0.48
C ASP A 186 -5.18 -9.95 -1.14
N MET A 187 -6.19 -10.56 -1.72
CA MET A 187 -6.04 -11.69 -2.62
C MET A 187 -5.97 -11.18 -4.07
N LYS A 188 -4.76 -10.97 -4.55
CA LYS A 188 -4.51 -10.39 -5.88
C LYS A 188 -4.71 -11.42 -7.00
N LEU A 189 -4.45 -12.68 -6.71
CA LEU A 189 -4.58 -13.85 -7.59
C LEU A 189 -4.78 -15.10 -6.72
N LEU A 190 -4.95 -16.26 -7.35
CA LEU A 190 -4.82 -17.54 -6.65
C LEU A 190 -3.39 -17.70 -6.12
N PRO A 191 -3.18 -18.30 -4.94
CA PRO A 191 -1.84 -18.42 -4.33
C PRO A 191 -0.79 -19.03 -5.25
N LYS A 192 -1.15 -20.02 -6.07
CA LYS A 192 -0.26 -20.68 -7.04
C LYS A 192 0.27 -19.77 -8.17
N ASP A 193 -0.41 -18.64 -8.41
CA ASP A 193 -0.09 -17.74 -9.51
C ASP A 193 0.70 -16.49 -9.08
N TYR A 194 0.89 -16.30 -7.76
CA TYR A 194 1.57 -15.09 -7.24
C TYR A 194 3.02 -14.98 -7.72
N GLU A 195 3.79 -16.05 -7.61
CA GLU A 195 5.20 -16.03 -8.01
C GLU A 195 5.36 -15.70 -9.50
N LYS A 196 4.52 -16.28 -10.34
CA LYS A 196 4.55 -16.10 -11.80
C LYS A 196 4.17 -14.68 -12.23
N VAL A 197 3.17 -14.07 -11.59
CA VAL A 197 2.56 -12.81 -12.03
C VAL A 197 3.11 -11.62 -11.26
N CYS A 198 3.28 -11.76 -9.97
CA CYS A 198 3.70 -10.67 -9.09
C CYS A 198 5.19 -10.74 -8.69
N GLY A 199 5.88 -11.82 -9.03
CA GLY A 199 7.34 -11.94 -8.92
C GLY A 199 7.87 -12.18 -7.50
N GLY A 200 7.03 -12.58 -6.54
CA GLY A 200 7.46 -12.80 -5.15
C GLY A 200 7.08 -14.18 -4.60
N ALA A 201 8.03 -14.86 -3.95
CA ALA A 201 7.74 -16.02 -3.12
C ALA A 201 6.87 -15.61 -1.92
N CYS A 202 5.85 -16.41 -1.58
CA CYS A 202 4.75 -15.94 -0.79
C CYS A 202 4.19 -17.03 0.13
N ASP A 203 4.16 -16.77 1.43
CA ASP A 203 3.47 -17.61 2.42
C ASP A 203 1.98 -17.20 2.58
N TYR A 204 1.34 -16.72 1.51
CA TYR A 204 -0.01 -16.19 1.54
C TYR A 204 -1.01 -17.10 2.24
N GLU A 205 -1.08 -18.37 1.82
CA GLU A 205 -2.04 -19.33 2.41
C GLU A 205 -1.79 -19.55 3.91
N LYS A 206 -0.52 -19.71 4.30
CA LYS A 206 -0.16 -19.88 5.71
C LYS A 206 -0.52 -18.64 6.53
N ASN A 207 -0.42 -17.44 5.93
CA ASN A 207 -0.75 -16.19 6.60
C ASN A 207 -2.28 -16.00 6.71
N LEU A 208 -3.03 -16.38 5.67
CA LEU A 208 -4.49 -16.40 5.72
C LEU A 208 -5.01 -17.39 6.76
N ASP A 209 -4.48 -18.62 6.75
CA ASP A 209 -4.85 -19.65 7.74
C ASP A 209 -4.55 -19.18 9.17
N PHE A 210 -3.45 -18.45 9.37
CA PHE A 210 -3.14 -17.87 10.69
C PHE A 210 -4.18 -16.85 11.17
N LEU A 211 -4.66 -15.97 10.32
CA LEU A 211 -5.71 -15.02 10.73
C LEU A 211 -6.93 -15.79 11.24
N MET A 212 -7.30 -16.85 10.54
CA MET A 212 -8.45 -17.69 10.88
C MET A 212 -8.22 -18.48 12.17
N GLU A 213 -7.07 -19.17 12.29
CA GLU A 213 -6.70 -19.95 13.47
C GLU A 213 -6.62 -19.12 14.76
N LYS A 214 -6.13 -17.87 14.63
CA LYS A 214 -5.97 -16.94 15.75
C LYS A 214 -7.19 -16.04 15.98
N ASN A 215 -8.23 -16.20 15.17
CA ASN A 215 -9.42 -15.34 15.20
C ASN A 215 -9.07 -13.84 15.14
N ILE A 216 -8.06 -13.48 14.34
CA ILE A 216 -7.72 -12.08 14.11
C ILE A 216 -8.75 -11.51 13.13
N PRO A 217 -9.40 -10.36 13.43
CA PRO A 217 -10.37 -9.77 12.51
C PRO A 217 -9.70 -9.42 11.18
N PHE A 218 -10.30 -9.87 10.07
CA PHE A 218 -9.80 -9.52 8.74
C PHE A 218 -10.92 -9.40 7.72
N VAL A 219 -10.62 -8.69 6.64
CA VAL A 219 -11.45 -8.62 5.44
C VAL A 219 -10.60 -9.08 4.27
N LEU A 220 -11.08 -10.08 3.53
CA LEU A 220 -10.47 -10.47 2.27
C LEU A 220 -10.87 -9.45 1.21
N ARG A 221 -9.86 -8.85 0.53
CA ARG A 221 -10.08 -7.89 -0.54
C ARG A 221 -9.54 -8.44 -1.85
N VAL A 222 -10.26 -8.21 -2.93
CA VAL A 222 -9.91 -8.70 -4.26
C VAL A 222 -9.94 -7.56 -5.26
N PRO A 223 -8.80 -7.13 -5.77
CA PRO A 223 -8.76 -6.18 -6.88
C PRO A 223 -9.28 -6.85 -8.16
N ILE A 224 -10.22 -6.20 -8.85
CA ILE A 224 -10.82 -6.66 -10.11
C ILE A 224 -10.02 -6.06 -11.26
N ILE A 225 -9.11 -6.84 -11.83
CA ILE A 225 -8.13 -6.35 -12.81
C ILE A 225 -8.42 -6.96 -14.19
N PRO A 226 -8.61 -6.12 -15.24
CA PRO A 226 -8.79 -6.59 -16.61
C PRO A 226 -7.67 -7.53 -17.05
N GLY A 227 -8.03 -8.64 -17.69
CA GLY A 227 -7.08 -9.66 -18.12
C GLY A 227 -6.49 -10.56 -17.03
N PHE A 228 -6.94 -10.36 -15.75
CA PHE A 228 -6.55 -11.16 -14.59
C PHE A 228 -7.79 -11.57 -13.80
N SER A 229 -8.01 -10.99 -12.65
CA SER A 229 -9.12 -11.31 -11.73
C SER A 229 -10.51 -10.87 -12.25
N ALA A 230 -10.58 -10.03 -13.28
CA ALA A 230 -11.82 -9.68 -13.98
C ALA A 230 -12.26 -10.73 -15.03
N ASP A 231 -11.40 -11.70 -15.38
CA ASP A 231 -11.82 -12.82 -16.21
C ASP A 231 -12.82 -13.69 -15.44
N PRO A 232 -13.99 -14.05 -16.03
CA PRO A 232 -15.03 -14.78 -15.32
C PRO A 232 -14.56 -16.13 -14.76
N GLY A 233 -13.71 -16.88 -15.49
CA GLY A 233 -13.20 -18.17 -15.03
C GLY A 233 -12.22 -17.99 -13.86
N THR A 234 -11.37 -16.96 -13.92
CA THR A 234 -10.45 -16.63 -12.83
C THR A 234 -11.23 -16.15 -11.60
N ALA A 235 -12.24 -15.30 -11.78
CA ALA A 235 -13.08 -14.83 -10.69
C ALA A 235 -13.81 -15.98 -9.98
N GLU A 236 -14.33 -16.95 -10.77
CA GLU A 236 -14.99 -18.14 -10.23
C GLU A 236 -14.03 -19.00 -9.42
N ALA A 237 -12.84 -19.29 -9.96
CA ALA A 237 -11.83 -20.08 -9.25
C ALA A 237 -11.34 -19.40 -7.95
N MET A 238 -11.20 -18.06 -7.95
CA MET A 238 -10.83 -17.30 -6.74
C MET A 238 -11.97 -17.32 -5.71
N ALA A 239 -13.22 -17.21 -6.14
CA ALA A 239 -14.39 -17.26 -5.25
C ALA A 239 -14.57 -18.66 -4.65
N GLU A 240 -14.35 -19.71 -5.43
CA GLU A 240 -14.35 -21.10 -4.96
C GLU A 240 -13.26 -21.35 -3.92
N TYR A 241 -12.04 -20.84 -4.17
CA TYR A 241 -10.94 -20.90 -3.21
C TYR A 241 -11.32 -20.21 -1.88
N ALA A 242 -11.87 -18.99 -1.93
CA ALA A 242 -12.29 -18.26 -0.73
C ALA A 242 -13.38 -19.04 0.04
N LYS A 243 -14.39 -19.59 -0.65
CA LYS A 243 -15.39 -20.47 -0.05
C LYS A 243 -14.77 -21.71 0.59
N GLY A 244 -13.80 -22.35 -0.06
CA GLY A 244 -13.07 -23.51 0.46
C GLY A 244 -12.33 -23.21 1.76
N LYS A 245 -11.91 -21.96 1.96
CA LYS A 245 -11.37 -21.45 3.23
C LYS A 245 -12.45 -21.02 4.23
N GLY A 246 -13.73 -21.19 3.96
CA GLY A 246 -14.83 -20.79 4.84
C GLY A 246 -15.14 -19.28 4.84
N ILE A 247 -14.60 -18.54 3.89
CA ILE A 247 -14.81 -17.08 3.79
C ILE A 247 -16.14 -16.81 3.07
N SER A 248 -17.03 -16.08 3.72
CA SER A 248 -18.37 -15.76 3.19
C SER A 248 -18.51 -14.30 2.75
N THR A 249 -17.60 -13.42 3.17
CA THR A 249 -17.64 -12.00 2.88
C THR A 249 -16.32 -11.54 2.27
N VAL A 250 -16.40 -10.88 1.12
CA VAL A 250 -15.24 -10.38 0.37
C VAL A 250 -15.53 -8.96 -0.10
N GLN A 251 -14.54 -8.10 -0.09
CA GLN A 251 -14.61 -6.78 -0.73
C GLN A 251 -13.93 -6.84 -2.10
N LEU A 252 -14.70 -6.56 -3.14
CA LEU A 252 -14.18 -6.42 -4.50
C LEU A 252 -13.79 -4.97 -4.75
N LEU A 253 -12.58 -4.76 -5.22
CA LEU A 253 -12.02 -3.43 -5.50
C LEU A 253 -11.95 -3.22 -7.01
N PRO A 254 -12.79 -2.35 -7.60
CA PRO A 254 -12.76 -2.08 -9.03
C PRO A 254 -11.40 -1.55 -9.51
N PHE A 255 -11.02 -1.94 -10.73
CA PHE A 255 -9.81 -1.41 -11.36
C PHE A 255 -9.87 0.10 -11.50
N ASN A 256 -8.80 0.77 -11.04
CA ASN A 256 -8.65 2.21 -11.13
C ASN A 256 -7.47 2.56 -12.05
N PRO A 257 -7.71 3.17 -13.24
CA PRO A 257 -6.65 3.49 -14.22
C PRO A 257 -5.83 4.74 -13.85
N LEU A 258 -6.16 5.45 -12.78
CA LEU A 258 -5.50 6.71 -12.39
C LEU A 258 -4.01 6.53 -12.00
N ALA A 259 -3.59 5.29 -11.73
CA ALA A 259 -2.18 4.95 -11.52
C ALA A 259 -1.28 5.34 -12.72
N ARG A 260 -1.84 5.45 -13.94
CA ARG A 260 -1.10 5.82 -15.17
C ARG A 260 -0.24 7.06 -14.98
N SER A 261 -0.78 8.10 -14.35
CA SER A 261 -0.05 9.35 -14.12
C SER A 261 1.19 9.16 -13.23
N LYS A 262 1.15 8.23 -12.28
CA LYS A 262 2.31 7.89 -11.43
C LYS A 262 3.39 7.17 -12.21
N TYR A 263 3.01 6.25 -13.12
CA TYR A 263 3.96 5.59 -14.01
C TYR A 263 4.66 6.59 -14.93
N GLU A 264 3.91 7.51 -15.54
CA GLU A 264 4.45 8.59 -16.36
C GLU A 264 5.44 9.46 -15.57
N GLN A 265 5.09 9.84 -14.33
CA GLN A 265 5.97 10.61 -13.46
C GLN A 265 7.26 9.85 -13.08
N LEU A 266 7.24 8.51 -13.11
CA LEU A 266 8.41 7.66 -12.88
C LEU A 266 9.19 7.36 -14.17
N GLY A 267 8.77 7.89 -15.33
CA GLY A 267 9.34 7.56 -16.63
C GLY A 267 9.08 6.11 -17.06
N ARG A 268 8.02 5.49 -16.53
CA ARG A 268 7.65 4.09 -16.80
C ARG A 268 6.41 4.03 -17.68
N LYS A 269 6.35 3.00 -18.54
CA LYS A 269 5.14 2.71 -19.32
C LYS A 269 4.11 2.02 -18.41
N TYR A 270 2.87 2.54 -18.40
CA TYR A 270 1.76 1.85 -17.74
C TYR A 270 1.31 0.69 -18.64
N PRO A 271 1.21 -0.55 -18.12
CA PRO A 271 0.93 -1.72 -18.94
C PRO A 271 -0.53 -1.83 -19.39
N PHE A 272 -1.44 -1.06 -18.80
CA PHE A 272 -2.87 -1.12 -19.09
C PHE A 272 -3.31 0.04 -19.98
N THR A 273 -4.15 -0.28 -20.97
CA THR A 273 -4.81 0.72 -21.84
C THR A 273 -6.27 0.93 -21.46
N GLU A 274 -6.82 0.02 -20.68
CA GLU A 274 -8.20 0.02 -20.21
C GLU A 274 -8.50 1.25 -19.36
N GLY A 275 -9.72 1.75 -19.49
CA GLY A 275 -10.30 2.76 -18.62
C GLY A 275 -10.98 2.15 -17.41
N PHE A 276 -11.89 2.90 -16.80
CA PHE A 276 -12.78 2.37 -15.75
C PHE A 276 -13.66 1.25 -16.32
N MET A 277 -13.84 0.19 -15.54
CA MET A 277 -14.73 -0.89 -15.90
C MET A 277 -16.19 -0.40 -15.90
N LYS A 278 -17.00 -0.95 -16.83
CA LYS A 278 -18.44 -0.65 -16.88
C LYS A 278 -19.15 -1.30 -15.69
N GLU A 279 -20.19 -0.66 -15.23
CA GLU A 279 -21.03 -1.16 -14.13
C GLU A 279 -21.58 -2.57 -14.42
N SER A 280 -21.95 -2.87 -15.67
CA SER A 280 -22.42 -4.19 -16.08
C SER A 280 -21.35 -5.28 -15.94
N GLU A 281 -20.08 -4.95 -16.22
CA GLU A 281 -18.94 -5.87 -16.06
C GLU A 281 -18.69 -6.14 -14.59
N LEU A 282 -18.66 -5.09 -13.76
CA LEU A 282 -18.49 -5.20 -12.32
C LEU A 282 -19.61 -6.01 -11.67
N ASN A 283 -20.86 -5.78 -12.07
CA ASN A 283 -22.02 -6.53 -11.59
C ASN A 283 -21.95 -8.00 -12.03
N GLY A 284 -21.41 -8.29 -13.23
CA GLY A 284 -21.16 -9.65 -13.69
C GLY A 284 -20.20 -10.39 -12.75
N ILE A 285 -19.07 -9.78 -12.42
CA ILE A 285 -18.07 -10.34 -11.49
C ILE A 285 -18.65 -10.47 -10.07
N LEU A 286 -19.37 -9.45 -9.58
CA LEU A 286 -20.02 -9.48 -8.28
C LEU A 286 -20.98 -10.67 -8.15
N ASN A 287 -21.78 -10.93 -9.20
CA ASN A 287 -22.71 -12.06 -9.22
C ASN A 287 -21.97 -13.42 -9.20
N ILE A 288 -20.83 -13.54 -9.87
CA ILE A 288 -19.97 -14.74 -9.79
C ILE A 288 -19.56 -14.95 -8.33
N TRP A 289 -18.97 -13.95 -7.70
CA TRP A 289 -18.50 -14.02 -6.32
C TRP A 289 -19.62 -14.36 -5.32
N ARG A 290 -20.81 -13.77 -5.47
CA ARG A 290 -21.95 -13.99 -4.57
C ARG A 290 -22.50 -15.42 -4.60
N ARG A 291 -22.27 -16.17 -5.68
CA ARG A 291 -22.62 -17.60 -5.73
C ARG A 291 -21.83 -18.44 -4.72
N PHE A 292 -20.62 -18.03 -4.39
CA PHE A 292 -19.70 -18.74 -3.50
C PHE A 292 -19.59 -18.06 -2.13
N CYS A 293 -19.53 -16.76 -2.10
CA CYS A 293 -19.37 -15.90 -0.92
C CYS A 293 -20.52 -14.88 -0.89
N PRO A 294 -21.69 -15.23 -0.31
CA PRO A 294 -22.91 -14.40 -0.42
C PRO A 294 -22.79 -12.99 0.14
N GLY A 295 -21.92 -12.77 1.13
CA GLY A 295 -21.66 -11.46 1.73
C GLY A 295 -20.73 -10.55 0.91
N THR A 296 -20.41 -10.92 -0.35
CA THR A 296 -19.50 -10.12 -1.19
C THR A 296 -20.12 -8.78 -1.57
N VAL A 297 -19.31 -7.72 -1.45
CA VAL A 297 -19.67 -6.35 -1.77
C VAL A 297 -18.66 -5.72 -2.74
N LEU A 298 -19.14 -4.80 -3.59
CA LEU A 298 -18.27 -3.88 -4.31
C LEU A 298 -17.95 -2.72 -3.36
N LYS A 299 -16.67 -2.39 -3.25
CA LYS A 299 -16.20 -1.20 -2.54
C LYS A 299 -15.95 -0.13 -3.61
N ASN A 300 -16.66 0.99 -3.53
CA ASN A 300 -16.47 2.12 -4.45
C ASN A 300 -15.20 2.90 -4.07
#